data_f4b55bcb0b10252fb036648ae2c01df7
#
_entry.id   f4b55bcb0b10252fb036648ae2c01df7
#
_cell.length_a   1.000
_cell.length_b   1.000
_cell.length_c   1.000
_cell.angle_alpha   90.00
_cell.angle_beta   90.00
_cell.angle_gamma   90.00
#
_symmetry.space_group_name_H-M   'P 1'
#
loop_
_entity.id
_entity.type
_entity.pdbx_description
1 polymer ?
#
loop_
_entity_poly.entity_id
_entity_poly.type
_entity_poly.pdbx_seq_one_letter_code
_entity_poly.pdbx_strand_id
1 'polypeptide(L)'
;MEKRRDFIKKSAIGTAGIAIGGLGFSSKSYARIIGSNDRIYVGVIGIRNQGNVHINRWCSLKDRHNVVIKTLCDADERLFASRSKTVLDKTGIKAVTEWDLRKVYDDKEIDAVSIVTPNHWHALATIWACQAGKHVLVEKPVSHNIFEGRKMIEAGEKYNVHIQHNSSVPAGEAMDLLYNGGIGGVYMARGLCLHRRDSYGMAEDSTPPAGFHYDMWLGPAPQRPYNEKRGHYCWHWYWDTGNGDTGNTGPHAIHIGRTALQKNEHPVSVFSTGDLYGFSPKHKGNPGVRAYGDVETYGDDKTFQETPNTQICVFKYSDGKMYVFDTRGRYTNTEGANNIKTGNIIYGSKGYLEYSGEWKAFRNWEEKPFAGAGINKKEASTDAASERQDTFTNLIDVIRSGRRKDLINPILGGHYSASLVHLANISFRLGGRELKFDGAAEKFVNDPEANALLTRNYREPYVVENKV
;
A
#
# COMPACT_ATOMS: atom_id res chain seq x y z
N MET A 1 -16.28 -34.10 12.23
CA MET A 1 -17.05 -32.87 12.03
C MET A 1 -16.95 -32.51 10.55
N GLU A 2 -18.02 -32.64 9.82
CA GLU A 2 -18.06 -32.27 8.40
C GLU A 2 -17.83 -30.77 8.26
N LYS A 3 -16.96 -30.37 7.30
CA LYS A 3 -16.65 -28.97 7.06
C LYS A 3 -17.88 -28.26 6.49
N ARG A 4 -18.21 -27.07 7.01
CA ARG A 4 -19.35 -26.20 6.65
C ARG A 4 -19.58 -26.07 5.11
N ARG A 5 -18.54 -26.23 4.29
CA ARG A 5 -18.61 -26.27 2.81
C ARG A 5 -19.29 -27.49 2.22
N ASP A 6 -19.21 -28.63 2.88
CA ASP A 6 -19.79 -29.88 2.37
C ASP A 6 -21.28 -29.93 2.66
N PHE A 7 -21.75 -29.28 3.73
CA PHE A 7 -23.17 -29.09 4.03
C PHE A 7 -23.87 -28.23 2.96
N ILE A 8 -23.23 -27.17 2.50
CA ILE A 8 -23.80 -26.27 1.46
C ILE A 8 -23.95 -26.97 0.10
N LYS A 9 -23.02 -27.86 -0.27
CA LYS A 9 -23.11 -28.65 -1.52
C LYS A 9 -24.25 -29.70 -1.46
N LYS A 10 -24.53 -30.27 -0.30
CA LYS A 10 -25.60 -31.25 -0.12
C LYS A 10 -26.99 -30.62 -0.06
N SER A 11 -27.11 -29.38 0.41
CA SER A 11 -28.38 -28.65 0.47
C SER A 11 -28.85 -28.14 -0.91
N ALA A 12 -27.96 -28.00 -1.88
CA ALA A 12 -28.30 -27.55 -3.23
C ALA A 12 -28.90 -28.64 -4.14
N ILE A 13 -28.92 -29.91 -3.69
CA ILE A 13 -29.42 -31.05 -4.46
C ILE A 13 -30.85 -31.51 -4.00
N GLY A 14 -31.38 -30.93 -2.94
CA GLY A 14 -32.58 -31.39 -2.24
C GLY A 14 -33.90 -30.68 -2.51
N THR A 15 -34.00 -29.74 -3.46
CA THR A 15 -35.25 -29.01 -3.75
C THR A 15 -35.66 -29.05 -5.23
N ALA A 16 -35.86 -30.23 -5.75
CA ALA A 16 -36.68 -30.43 -6.94
C ALA A 16 -38.06 -30.90 -6.49
N GLY A 17 -39.05 -30.03 -6.55
CA GLY A 17 -40.46 -30.43 -6.48
C GLY A 17 -41.29 -29.72 -5.41
N ILE A 18 -41.77 -28.51 -5.69
CA ILE A 18 -43.17 -28.08 -5.47
C ILE A 18 -43.43 -26.94 -6.45
N ALA A 19 -44.19 -27.21 -7.50
CA ALA A 19 -44.74 -26.21 -8.40
C ALA A 19 -45.99 -25.61 -7.73
N ILE A 20 -45.92 -24.32 -7.38
CA ILE A 20 -47.09 -23.47 -7.18
C ILE A 20 -46.89 -22.20 -7.99
N GLY A 21 -47.91 -21.91 -8.80
CA GLY A 21 -47.88 -20.95 -9.88
C GLY A 21 -47.59 -19.50 -9.55
N GLY A 22 -47.00 -18.84 -10.53
CA GLY A 22 -47.20 -17.44 -10.82
C GLY A 22 -46.42 -16.47 -9.99
N LEU A 23 -45.22 -16.19 -10.43
CA LEU A 23 -44.51 -14.91 -10.56
C LEU A 23 -43.04 -15.27 -10.85
N GLY A 24 -42.66 -15.19 -12.10
CA GLY A 24 -41.32 -15.54 -12.56
C GLY A 24 -40.26 -14.59 -12.03
N PHE A 25 -39.67 -14.94 -10.91
CA PHE A 25 -38.40 -14.33 -10.50
C PHE A 25 -37.28 -14.97 -11.32
N SER A 26 -36.61 -14.18 -12.14
CA SER A 26 -35.47 -14.63 -12.93
C SER A 26 -34.35 -15.14 -12.01
N SER A 27 -33.55 -16.11 -12.46
CA SER A 27 -32.35 -16.59 -11.75
C SER A 27 -31.39 -15.48 -11.31
N LYS A 28 -31.45 -14.30 -11.94
CA LYS A 28 -30.76 -13.06 -11.51
C LYS A 28 -31.33 -12.46 -10.23
N SER A 29 -32.58 -12.75 -9.86
CA SER A 29 -33.20 -12.23 -8.62
C SER A 29 -32.73 -13.00 -7.38
N TYR A 30 -32.49 -14.32 -7.52
CA TYR A 30 -31.96 -15.14 -6.41
C TYR A 30 -30.50 -14.82 -6.07
N ALA A 31 -29.71 -14.35 -7.05
CA ALA A 31 -28.32 -13.94 -6.81
C ALA A 31 -28.19 -12.65 -5.97
N ARG A 32 -29.29 -11.98 -5.63
CA ARG A 32 -29.32 -10.73 -4.85
C ARG A 32 -29.81 -10.89 -3.40
N ILE A 33 -30.24 -12.07 -2.99
CA ILE A 33 -30.61 -12.31 -1.59
C ILE A 33 -29.34 -12.72 -0.84
N ILE A 34 -28.66 -11.73 -0.28
CA ILE A 34 -27.49 -11.92 0.58
C ILE A 34 -28.02 -12.45 1.92
N GLY A 35 -27.86 -13.76 2.17
CA GLY A 35 -28.25 -14.42 3.43
C GLY A 35 -27.26 -14.09 4.55
N SER A 36 -27.67 -14.36 5.80
CA SER A 36 -26.79 -14.22 6.98
C SER A 36 -25.53 -15.09 6.90
N ASN A 37 -25.57 -16.18 6.12
CA ASN A 37 -24.45 -17.08 5.91
C ASN A 37 -23.36 -16.50 4.96
N ASP A 38 -23.68 -15.44 4.19
CA ASP A 38 -22.76 -14.79 3.27
C ASP A 38 -22.11 -13.55 3.90
N ARG A 39 -22.30 -13.33 5.21
CA ARG A 39 -21.71 -12.21 5.92
C ARG A 39 -20.20 -12.38 6.03
N ILE A 40 -19.48 -11.30 5.70
CA ILE A 40 -18.04 -11.21 5.88
C ILE A 40 -17.76 -10.36 7.12
N TYR A 41 -17.05 -10.94 8.08
CA TYR A 41 -16.57 -10.24 9.26
C TYR A 41 -15.13 -9.76 9.06
N VAL A 42 -14.91 -8.48 9.34
CA VAL A 42 -13.60 -7.82 9.15
C VAL A 42 -13.02 -7.35 10.48
N GLY A 43 -11.74 -7.65 10.71
CA GLY A 43 -10.92 -7.00 11.72
C GLY A 43 -10.15 -5.82 11.09
N VAL A 44 -10.18 -4.64 11.69
CA VAL A 44 -9.37 -3.49 11.24
C VAL A 44 -8.23 -3.28 12.23
N ILE A 45 -6.99 -3.43 11.77
CA ILE A 45 -5.76 -3.38 12.57
C ILE A 45 -4.98 -2.12 12.21
N GLY A 46 -4.79 -1.22 13.18
CA GLY A 46 -4.31 0.15 12.96
C GLY A 46 -5.48 1.08 12.62
N ILE A 47 -6.05 1.76 13.62
CA ILE A 47 -7.30 2.51 13.46
C ILE A 47 -7.14 4.03 13.58
N ARG A 48 -5.91 4.54 13.40
CA ARG A 48 -5.67 5.98 13.50
C ARG A 48 -6.15 6.72 12.23
N ASN A 49 -5.27 7.42 11.54
CA ASN A 49 -5.62 8.29 10.41
C ASN A 49 -6.17 7.50 9.21
N GLN A 50 -5.30 6.76 8.52
CA GLN A 50 -5.67 5.94 7.37
C GLN A 50 -6.61 4.79 7.80
N GLY A 51 -6.42 4.25 9.00
CA GLY A 51 -7.33 3.26 9.56
C GLY A 51 -8.77 3.77 9.72
N ASN A 52 -8.95 5.06 10.04
CA ASN A 52 -10.29 5.66 10.06
C ASN A 52 -10.91 5.75 8.65
N VAL A 53 -10.09 5.96 7.61
CA VAL A 53 -10.57 5.88 6.21
C VAL A 53 -11.05 4.45 5.91
N HIS A 54 -10.28 3.42 6.31
CA HIS A 54 -10.68 2.02 6.15
C HIS A 54 -11.97 1.69 6.92
N ILE A 55 -12.10 2.13 8.18
CA ILE A 55 -13.33 1.98 8.97
C ILE A 55 -14.53 2.56 8.21
N ASN A 56 -14.43 3.79 7.74
CA ASN A 56 -15.51 4.45 7.00
C ASN A 56 -15.87 3.68 5.71
N ARG A 57 -14.86 3.19 4.99
CA ARG A 57 -15.08 2.43 3.76
C ARG A 57 -15.76 1.09 4.05
N TRP A 58 -15.27 0.31 5.02
CA TRP A 58 -15.91 -0.95 5.42
C TRP A 58 -17.35 -0.75 5.91
N CYS A 59 -17.61 0.29 6.72
CA CYS A 59 -18.97 0.62 7.15
C CYS A 59 -19.91 0.90 5.98
N SER A 60 -19.44 1.58 4.92
CA SER A 60 -20.25 1.89 3.74
C SER A 60 -20.64 0.65 2.91
N LEU A 61 -19.95 -0.47 3.11
CA LEU A 61 -20.21 -1.72 2.39
C LEU A 61 -21.18 -2.65 3.14
N LYS A 62 -21.61 -2.28 4.37
CA LYS A 62 -22.43 -3.11 5.23
C LYS A 62 -23.69 -3.65 4.53
N ASP A 63 -24.52 -2.76 4.03
CA ASP A 63 -25.84 -3.14 3.50
C ASP A 63 -25.75 -3.71 2.09
N ARG A 64 -24.86 -3.20 1.27
CA ARG A 64 -24.70 -3.64 -0.13
C ARG A 64 -23.92 -4.94 -0.26
N HIS A 65 -22.91 -5.12 0.58
CA HIS A 65 -22.00 -6.29 0.51
C HIS A 65 -22.03 -7.15 1.75
N ASN A 66 -22.99 -6.98 2.67
CA ASN A 66 -23.12 -7.74 3.90
C ASN A 66 -21.78 -7.92 4.65
N VAL A 67 -21.07 -6.80 4.87
CA VAL A 67 -19.79 -6.77 5.58
C VAL A 67 -19.96 -6.10 6.92
N VAL A 68 -19.34 -6.67 7.96
CA VAL A 68 -19.40 -6.13 9.31
C VAL A 68 -18.00 -6.01 9.89
N ILE A 69 -17.67 -4.83 10.41
CA ILE A 69 -16.47 -4.68 11.25
C ILE A 69 -16.77 -5.31 12.59
N LYS A 70 -16.13 -6.46 12.86
CA LYS A 70 -16.28 -7.19 14.12
C LYS A 70 -15.33 -6.65 15.18
N THR A 71 -14.09 -6.37 14.81
CA THR A 71 -13.03 -5.95 15.75
C THR A 71 -12.25 -4.76 15.23
N LEU A 72 -12.00 -3.80 16.09
CA LEU A 72 -11.08 -2.68 15.92
C LEU A 72 -9.86 -2.92 16.79
N CYS A 73 -8.67 -2.92 16.18
CA CYS A 73 -7.43 -3.20 16.89
C CYS A 73 -6.41 -2.08 16.71
N ASP A 74 -5.82 -1.62 17.82
CA ASP A 74 -4.70 -0.69 17.81
C ASP A 74 -3.91 -0.77 19.11
N ALA A 75 -2.60 -0.63 19.04
CA ALA A 75 -1.76 -0.54 20.24
C ALA A 75 -2.03 0.72 21.09
N ASP A 76 -2.82 1.67 20.59
CA ASP A 76 -3.24 2.89 21.27
C ASP A 76 -4.73 2.83 21.64
N GLU A 77 -5.06 2.34 22.83
CA GLU A 77 -6.44 2.21 23.31
C GLU A 77 -7.21 3.53 23.37
N ARG A 78 -6.51 4.67 23.43
CA ARG A 78 -7.12 6.00 23.46
C ARG A 78 -7.96 6.30 22.21
N LEU A 79 -7.76 5.54 21.14
CA LEU A 79 -8.53 5.63 19.90
C LEU A 79 -9.88 4.87 19.97
N PHE A 80 -10.02 3.89 20.85
CA PHE A 80 -11.13 2.94 20.84
C PHE A 80 -12.49 3.59 20.96
N ALA A 81 -12.68 4.48 21.92
CA ALA A 81 -13.97 5.11 22.15
C ALA A 81 -14.50 5.85 20.91
N SER A 82 -13.64 6.66 20.28
CA SER A 82 -14.02 7.45 19.10
C SER A 82 -14.28 6.56 17.87
N ARG A 83 -13.48 5.52 17.66
CA ARG A 83 -13.62 4.63 16.50
C ARG A 83 -14.80 3.67 16.65
N SER A 84 -15.03 3.13 17.85
CA SER A 84 -16.22 2.32 18.15
C SER A 84 -17.51 3.11 17.96
N LYS A 85 -17.50 4.39 18.39
CA LYS A 85 -18.64 5.28 18.15
C LYS A 85 -18.88 5.47 16.65
N THR A 86 -17.82 5.67 15.84
CA THR A 86 -17.95 5.80 14.38
C THR A 86 -18.61 4.57 13.75
N VAL A 87 -18.20 3.37 14.14
CA VAL A 87 -18.79 2.11 13.62
C VAL A 87 -20.26 2.00 14.05
N LEU A 88 -20.55 2.24 15.34
CA LEU A 88 -21.91 2.16 15.88
C LEU A 88 -22.85 3.15 15.17
N ASP A 89 -22.46 4.42 15.05
CA ASP A 89 -23.27 5.46 14.42
C ASP A 89 -23.61 5.14 12.95
N LYS A 90 -22.64 4.54 12.21
CA LYS A 90 -22.80 4.23 10.80
C LYS A 90 -23.52 2.92 10.51
N THR A 91 -23.41 1.96 11.41
CA THR A 91 -23.85 0.58 11.13
C THR A 91 -24.92 0.06 12.09
N GLY A 92 -25.10 0.71 13.24
CA GLY A 92 -25.92 0.22 14.34
C GLY A 92 -25.30 -1.00 15.06
N ILE A 93 -24.06 -1.40 14.71
CA ILE A 93 -23.39 -2.57 15.26
C ILE A 93 -22.18 -2.12 16.09
N LYS A 94 -22.06 -2.63 17.32
CA LYS A 94 -20.93 -2.36 18.18
C LYS A 94 -19.75 -3.28 17.82
N ALA A 95 -18.63 -2.73 17.40
CA ALA A 95 -17.39 -3.49 17.22
C ALA A 95 -16.72 -3.78 18.58
N VAL A 96 -16.04 -4.92 18.69
CA VAL A 96 -15.13 -5.23 19.80
C VAL A 96 -13.86 -4.41 19.63
N THR A 97 -13.19 -4.04 20.72
CA THR A 97 -11.89 -3.36 20.70
C THR A 97 -10.82 -4.24 21.32
N GLU A 98 -9.64 -4.26 20.72
CA GLU A 98 -8.52 -5.09 21.14
C GLU A 98 -7.19 -4.35 20.87
N TRP A 99 -6.24 -4.41 21.80
CA TRP A 99 -4.93 -3.79 21.60
C TRP A 99 -3.88 -4.76 21.03
N ASP A 100 -4.08 -6.07 21.22
CA ASP A 100 -3.19 -7.13 20.72
C ASP A 100 -3.75 -7.75 19.43
N LEU A 101 -3.11 -7.48 18.33
CA LEU A 101 -3.55 -7.98 17.01
C LEU A 101 -3.62 -9.53 16.93
N ARG A 102 -2.89 -10.26 17.78
CA ARG A 102 -2.96 -11.73 17.83
C ARG A 102 -4.34 -12.21 18.23
N LYS A 103 -5.05 -11.48 19.09
CA LYS A 103 -6.44 -11.77 19.47
C LYS A 103 -7.42 -11.65 18.32
N VAL A 104 -7.16 -10.73 17.37
CA VAL A 104 -7.95 -10.62 16.15
C VAL A 104 -7.80 -11.88 15.28
N TYR A 105 -6.61 -12.45 15.21
CA TYR A 105 -6.34 -13.65 14.44
C TYR A 105 -6.89 -14.91 15.11
N ASP A 106 -6.95 -14.97 16.44
CA ASP A 106 -7.54 -16.08 17.21
C ASP A 106 -9.06 -16.19 17.00
N ASP A 107 -9.74 -15.09 16.66
CA ASP A 107 -11.18 -15.07 16.43
C ASP A 107 -11.55 -15.79 15.13
N LYS A 108 -12.21 -16.94 15.26
CA LYS A 108 -12.59 -17.81 14.13
C LYS A 108 -13.73 -17.27 13.26
N GLU A 109 -14.47 -16.27 13.75
CA GLU A 109 -15.54 -15.65 12.96
C GLU A 109 -15.03 -14.54 12.03
N ILE A 110 -13.84 -14.02 12.25
CA ILE A 110 -13.24 -13.03 11.33
C ILE A 110 -12.79 -13.75 10.06
N ASP A 111 -13.27 -13.29 8.92
CA ASP A 111 -12.92 -13.82 7.58
C ASP A 111 -11.74 -13.08 6.96
N ALA A 112 -11.67 -11.77 7.18
CA ALA A 112 -10.64 -10.92 6.60
C ALA A 112 -10.14 -9.87 7.58
N VAL A 113 -8.92 -9.39 7.35
CA VAL A 113 -8.34 -8.28 8.11
C VAL A 113 -7.87 -7.16 7.18
N SER A 114 -8.02 -5.93 7.68
CA SER A 114 -7.52 -4.72 7.05
C SER A 114 -6.31 -4.26 7.87
N ILE A 115 -5.10 -4.35 7.31
CA ILE A 115 -3.84 -4.02 7.99
C ILE A 115 -3.43 -2.61 7.58
N VAL A 116 -3.50 -1.67 8.52
CA VAL A 116 -3.29 -0.23 8.34
C VAL A 116 -2.31 0.30 9.40
N THR A 117 -1.44 -0.56 9.85
CA THR A 117 -0.37 -0.29 10.80
C THR A 117 0.76 0.53 10.17
N PRO A 118 1.77 0.98 10.93
CA PRO A 118 3.03 1.45 10.35
C PRO A 118 3.73 0.37 9.49
N ASN A 119 4.56 0.80 8.54
CA ASN A 119 5.17 -0.07 7.51
C ASN A 119 5.88 -1.31 8.09
N HIS A 120 6.59 -1.15 9.20
CA HIS A 120 7.36 -2.22 9.82
C HIS A 120 6.51 -3.39 10.33
N TRP A 121 5.22 -3.19 10.49
CA TRP A 121 4.27 -4.22 10.91
C TRP A 121 3.58 -4.95 9.74
N HIS A 122 3.55 -4.34 8.52
CA HIS A 122 2.73 -4.85 7.43
C HIS A 122 2.99 -6.33 7.12
N ALA A 123 4.27 -6.71 7.03
CA ALA A 123 4.63 -8.07 6.66
C ALA A 123 4.29 -9.09 7.75
N LEU A 124 4.75 -8.88 8.98
CA LEU A 124 4.51 -9.83 10.07
C LEU A 124 3.02 -9.98 10.36
N ALA A 125 2.29 -8.87 10.40
CA ALA A 125 0.83 -8.88 10.58
C ALA A 125 0.10 -9.64 9.47
N THR A 126 0.55 -9.50 8.21
CA THR A 126 -0.01 -10.23 7.06
C THR A 126 0.32 -11.72 7.15
N ILE A 127 1.55 -12.09 7.48
CA ILE A 127 1.97 -13.49 7.61
C ILE A 127 1.16 -14.19 8.71
N TRP A 128 1.02 -13.57 9.89
CA TRP A 128 0.19 -14.11 10.97
C TRP A 128 -1.29 -14.22 10.58
N ALA A 129 -1.83 -13.25 9.84
CA ALA A 129 -3.18 -13.36 9.29
C ALA A 129 -3.33 -14.57 8.35
N CYS A 130 -2.35 -14.79 7.45
CA CYS A 130 -2.33 -15.96 6.56
C CYS A 130 -2.29 -17.27 7.34
N GLN A 131 -1.42 -17.39 8.35
CA GLN A 131 -1.34 -18.55 9.24
C GLN A 131 -2.67 -18.84 9.96
N ALA A 132 -3.43 -17.80 10.29
CA ALA A 132 -4.76 -17.90 10.88
C ALA A 132 -5.89 -18.11 9.86
N GLY A 133 -5.57 -18.20 8.56
CA GLY A 133 -6.54 -18.40 7.47
C GLY A 133 -7.37 -17.17 7.14
N LYS A 134 -6.91 -15.95 7.50
CA LYS A 134 -7.60 -14.68 7.24
C LYS A 134 -7.17 -14.09 5.91
N HIS A 135 -8.14 -13.65 5.09
CA HIS A 135 -7.86 -12.84 3.91
C HIS A 135 -7.37 -11.44 4.32
N VAL A 136 -6.59 -10.78 3.47
CA VAL A 136 -5.89 -9.55 3.86
C VAL A 136 -6.09 -8.44 2.84
N LEU A 137 -6.43 -7.25 3.33
CA LEU A 137 -6.20 -5.97 2.66
C LEU A 137 -5.09 -5.25 3.42
N VAL A 138 -3.90 -5.11 2.82
CA VAL A 138 -2.75 -4.45 3.46
C VAL A 138 -2.47 -3.09 2.82
N GLU A 139 -2.15 -2.10 3.64
CA GLU A 139 -1.73 -0.78 3.17
C GLU A 139 -0.36 -0.80 2.49
N LYS A 140 -0.13 0.25 1.70
CA LYS A 140 1.12 0.50 1.00
C LYS A 140 2.16 1.22 1.91
N PRO A 141 3.46 1.02 1.69
CA PRO A 141 4.08 -0.07 0.93
C PRO A 141 3.81 -1.40 1.62
N VAL A 142 3.66 -2.47 0.85
CA VAL A 142 3.23 -3.76 1.42
C VAL A 142 4.18 -4.34 2.46
N SER A 143 5.45 -3.95 2.40
CA SER A 143 6.52 -4.43 3.30
C SER A 143 7.47 -3.30 3.66
N HIS A 144 8.32 -3.55 4.65
CA HIS A 144 9.37 -2.63 5.09
C HIS A 144 10.73 -2.90 4.42
N ASN A 145 10.92 -4.10 3.87
CA ASN A 145 12.08 -4.52 3.09
C ASN A 145 11.70 -5.60 2.06
N ILE A 146 12.65 -6.01 1.20
CA ILE A 146 12.40 -6.96 0.10
C ILE A 146 12.11 -8.36 0.63
N PHE A 147 12.89 -8.84 1.59
CA PHE A 147 12.68 -10.15 2.20
C PHE A 147 11.26 -10.30 2.77
N GLU A 148 10.79 -9.32 3.51
CA GLU A 148 9.43 -9.29 4.07
C GLU A 148 8.35 -9.44 2.99
N GLY A 149 8.47 -8.68 1.89
CA GLY A 149 7.51 -8.74 0.79
C GLY A 149 7.44 -10.11 0.13
N ARG A 150 8.59 -10.78 -0.03
CA ARG A 150 8.67 -12.16 -0.53
C ARG A 150 7.97 -13.13 0.42
N LYS A 151 8.20 -13.00 1.73
CA LYS A 151 7.57 -13.86 2.75
C LYS A 151 6.04 -13.70 2.81
N MET A 152 5.52 -12.51 2.54
CA MET A 152 4.07 -12.30 2.42
C MET A 152 3.47 -13.08 1.25
N ILE A 153 4.14 -13.12 0.10
CA ILE A 153 3.70 -13.87 -1.08
C ILE A 153 3.69 -15.37 -0.74
N GLU A 154 4.80 -15.90 -0.21
CA GLU A 154 4.94 -17.29 0.21
C GLU A 154 3.84 -17.70 1.20
N ALA A 155 3.53 -16.85 2.19
CA ALA A 155 2.46 -17.10 3.16
C ALA A 155 1.08 -17.15 2.49
N GLY A 156 0.78 -16.19 1.59
CA GLY A 156 -0.49 -16.17 0.86
C GLY A 156 -0.71 -17.41 0.00
N GLU A 157 0.35 -17.93 -0.61
CA GLU A 157 0.32 -19.17 -1.40
C GLU A 157 0.16 -20.40 -0.50
N LYS A 158 1.02 -20.53 0.52
CA LYS A 158 1.03 -21.68 1.43
C LYS A 158 -0.31 -21.89 2.15
N TYR A 159 -0.90 -20.83 2.66
CA TYR A 159 -2.15 -20.90 3.43
C TYR A 159 -3.40 -20.69 2.56
N ASN A 160 -3.23 -20.53 1.26
CA ASN A 160 -4.31 -20.32 0.27
C ASN A 160 -5.26 -19.18 0.66
N VAL A 161 -4.73 -18.06 1.11
CA VAL A 161 -5.48 -16.83 1.41
C VAL A 161 -5.24 -15.75 0.36
N HIS A 162 -6.21 -14.89 0.17
CA HIS A 162 -6.12 -13.77 -0.76
C HIS A 162 -5.52 -12.56 -0.05
N ILE A 163 -4.44 -11.99 -0.62
CA ILE A 163 -3.81 -10.79 -0.14
C ILE A 163 -3.88 -9.73 -1.22
N GLN A 164 -4.53 -8.62 -0.92
CA GLN A 164 -4.66 -7.45 -1.79
C GLN A 164 -3.98 -6.24 -1.14
N HIS A 165 -3.25 -5.45 -1.93
CA HIS A 165 -2.67 -4.21 -1.43
C HIS A 165 -3.51 -2.99 -1.79
N ASN A 166 -3.48 -1.97 -0.92
CA ASN A 166 -4.28 -0.76 -1.07
C ASN A 166 -3.52 0.40 -1.72
N SER A 167 -2.86 0.16 -2.86
CA SER A 167 -2.34 1.23 -3.71
C SER A 167 -3.41 1.74 -4.68
N SER A 168 -3.14 2.91 -5.29
CA SER A 168 -4.02 3.45 -6.34
C SER A 168 -4.22 2.45 -7.47
N VAL A 169 -5.46 2.23 -7.86
CA VAL A 169 -5.80 1.40 -9.03
C VAL A 169 -5.63 2.26 -10.28
N PRO A 170 -4.81 1.84 -11.26
CA PRO A 170 -4.67 2.57 -12.52
C PRO A 170 -6.01 2.68 -13.25
N ALA A 171 -6.27 3.82 -13.91
CA ALA A 171 -7.45 3.96 -14.75
C ALA A 171 -7.33 3.04 -15.97
N GLY A 172 -8.30 2.14 -16.17
CA GLY A 172 -8.31 1.17 -17.27
C GLY A 172 -8.16 1.85 -18.63
N GLU A 173 -8.95 2.89 -18.89
CA GLU A 173 -8.90 3.66 -20.14
C GLU A 173 -7.51 4.23 -20.45
N ALA A 174 -6.79 4.72 -19.44
CA ALA A 174 -5.42 5.21 -19.62
C ALA A 174 -4.46 4.07 -19.95
N MET A 175 -4.57 2.94 -19.25
CA MET A 175 -3.73 1.76 -19.50
C MET A 175 -4.04 1.16 -20.89
N ASP A 176 -5.30 1.07 -21.26
CA ASP A 176 -5.71 0.60 -22.60
C ASP A 176 -5.13 1.49 -23.70
N LEU A 177 -5.18 2.81 -23.53
CA LEU A 177 -4.57 3.75 -24.49
C LEU A 177 -3.06 3.52 -24.62
N LEU A 178 -2.36 3.32 -23.49
CA LEU A 178 -0.91 3.06 -23.49
C LEU A 178 -0.57 1.72 -24.16
N TYR A 179 -1.29 0.67 -23.80
CA TYR A 179 -1.02 -0.70 -24.28
C TYR A 179 -1.36 -0.90 -25.75
N ASN A 180 -2.34 -0.13 -26.26
CA ASN A 180 -2.68 -0.09 -27.69
C ASN A 180 -1.84 0.91 -28.50
N GLY A 181 -0.76 1.45 -27.92
CA GLY A 181 0.19 2.32 -28.61
C GLY A 181 -0.32 3.74 -28.89
N GLY A 182 -1.28 4.24 -28.10
CA GLY A 182 -1.85 5.57 -28.28
C GLY A 182 -0.85 6.72 -28.27
N ILE A 183 0.27 6.54 -27.54
CA ILE A 183 1.44 7.45 -27.52
C ILE A 183 2.71 6.81 -28.12
N GLY A 184 2.54 5.73 -28.90
CA GLY A 184 3.65 4.92 -29.40
C GLY A 184 4.19 3.94 -28.34
N GLY A 185 5.39 3.40 -28.57
CA GLY A 185 6.05 2.49 -27.62
C GLY A 185 6.46 3.23 -26.33
N VAL A 186 5.92 2.81 -25.19
CA VAL A 186 6.27 3.39 -23.88
C VAL A 186 7.66 2.94 -23.47
N TYR A 187 8.56 3.89 -23.20
CA TYR A 187 9.96 3.63 -22.84
C TYR A 187 10.37 4.17 -21.48
N MET A 188 9.66 5.18 -20.94
CA MET A 188 9.96 5.76 -19.65
C MET A 188 8.70 6.21 -18.93
N ALA A 189 8.70 6.09 -17.61
CA ALA A 189 7.75 6.78 -16.75
C ALA A 189 8.50 7.55 -15.65
N ARG A 190 8.00 8.74 -15.31
CA ARG A 190 8.50 9.57 -14.22
C ARG A 190 7.41 9.76 -13.19
N GLY A 191 7.61 9.20 -12.00
CA GLY A 191 6.77 9.42 -10.83
C GLY A 191 7.20 10.66 -10.06
N LEU A 192 6.25 11.39 -9.52
CA LEU A 192 6.44 12.65 -8.82
C LEU A 192 5.78 12.60 -7.45
N CYS A 193 6.51 13.10 -6.44
CA CYS A 193 6.02 13.34 -5.08
C CYS A 193 6.56 14.69 -4.60
N LEU A 194 5.86 15.77 -4.98
CA LEU A 194 6.22 17.15 -4.65
C LEU A 194 5.30 17.63 -3.52
N HIS A 195 5.58 17.17 -2.31
CA HIS A 195 4.80 17.48 -1.11
C HIS A 195 5.61 18.32 -0.14
N ARG A 196 5.22 19.59 0.02
CA ARG A 196 5.82 20.42 1.07
C ARG A 196 5.62 19.78 2.43
N ARG A 197 6.72 19.59 3.15
CA ARG A 197 6.77 19.15 4.53
C ARG A 197 7.67 20.09 5.32
N ASP A 198 7.09 20.69 6.33
CA ASP A 198 7.84 21.50 7.30
C ASP A 198 8.57 20.58 8.29
N SER A 199 9.42 21.14 9.13
CA SER A 199 10.09 20.38 10.18
C SER A 199 9.07 19.75 11.13
N TYR A 200 9.32 18.50 11.50
CA TYR A 200 8.56 17.83 12.56
C TYR A 200 9.11 18.11 13.96
N GLY A 201 10.21 18.91 14.06
CA GLY A 201 10.88 19.25 15.31
C GLY A 201 11.62 18.09 15.94
N MET A 202 11.93 18.24 17.21
CA MET A 202 12.57 17.26 18.08
C MET A 202 11.68 17.04 19.31
N ALA A 203 11.86 15.92 19.99
CA ALA A 203 11.30 15.69 21.31
C ALA A 203 12.26 14.82 22.13
N GLU A 204 12.23 14.98 23.43
CA GLU A 204 12.99 14.18 24.38
C GLU A 204 12.34 12.81 24.56
N ASP A 205 13.16 11.83 24.90
CA ASP A 205 12.68 10.51 25.30
C ASP A 205 11.87 10.61 26.59
N SER A 206 10.78 9.87 26.66
CA SER A 206 9.82 9.96 27.76
C SER A 206 9.11 8.62 28.00
N THR A 207 8.21 8.57 28.96
CA THR A 207 7.36 7.40 29.20
C THR A 207 6.18 7.38 28.22
N PRO A 208 5.84 6.22 27.64
CA PRO A 208 4.63 6.09 26.84
C PRO A 208 3.38 6.53 27.62
N PRO A 209 2.43 7.22 26.98
CA PRO A 209 1.17 7.57 27.62
C PRO A 209 0.38 6.34 28.07
N ALA A 210 -0.41 6.47 29.14
CA ALA A 210 -1.30 5.41 29.59
C ALA A 210 -2.25 4.95 28.44
N GLY A 211 -2.42 3.65 28.30
CA GLY A 211 -3.20 3.03 27.21
C GLY A 211 -2.48 2.98 25.88
N PHE A 212 -1.18 3.31 25.81
CA PHE A 212 -0.37 3.09 24.63
C PHE A 212 0.61 1.93 24.87
N HIS A 213 0.32 0.78 24.27
CA HIS A 213 1.13 -0.45 24.35
C HIS A 213 2.36 -0.34 23.44
N TYR A 214 3.36 0.44 23.88
CA TYR A 214 4.49 0.82 23.05
C TYR A 214 5.35 -0.36 22.60
N ASP A 215 5.48 -1.41 23.43
CA ASP A 215 6.19 -2.64 23.02
C ASP A 215 5.51 -3.33 21.84
N MET A 216 4.19 -3.45 21.88
CA MET A 216 3.39 -3.96 20.75
C MET A 216 3.48 -3.04 19.52
N TRP A 217 3.49 -1.71 19.73
CA TRP A 217 3.65 -0.76 18.65
C TRP A 217 5.01 -0.89 17.95
N LEU A 218 6.10 -1.06 18.72
CA LEU A 218 7.44 -1.32 18.19
C LEU A 218 7.49 -2.65 17.41
N GLY A 219 6.87 -3.70 17.94
CA GLY A 219 6.81 -5.01 17.26
C GLY A 219 8.16 -5.45 16.69
N PRO A 220 8.26 -5.70 15.38
CA PRO A 220 9.49 -6.16 14.74
C PRO A 220 10.59 -5.10 14.62
N ALA A 221 10.32 -3.83 14.92
CA ALA A 221 11.34 -2.77 14.92
C ALA A 221 12.29 -2.91 16.13
N PRO A 222 13.53 -2.40 16.04
CA PRO A 222 14.47 -2.40 17.17
C PRO A 222 13.91 -1.73 18.41
N GLN A 223 14.36 -2.19 19.59
CA GLN A 223 14.02 -1.54 20.85
C GLN A 223 14.57 -0.11 20.90
N ARG A 224 13.68 0.85 21.11
CA ARG A 224 13.99 2.27 21.23
C ARG A 224 13.19 2.85 22.39
N PRO A 225 13.72 3.83 23.13
CA PRO A 225 12.93 4.60 24.10
C PRO A 225 11.71 5.23 23.42
N TYR A 226 10.64 5.40 24.16
CA TYR A 226 9.50 6.14 23.66
C TYR A 226 9.85 7.63 23.50
N ASN A 227 9.38 8.17 22.38
CA ASN A 227 9.46 9.58 22.07
C ASN A 227 8.19 9.97 21.31
N GLU A 228 7.59 11.12 21.61
CA GLU A 228 6.34 11.52 20.94
C GLU A 228 6.49 11.68 19.42
N LYS A 229 7.72 11.93 18.91
CA LYS A 229 8.04 12.00 17.50
C LYS A 229 8.34 10.64 16.86
N ARG A 230 8.35 9.53 17.61
CA ARG A 230 8.47 8.16 17.05
C ARG A 230 7.11 7.60 16.68
N GLY A 231 6.11 7.87 17.47
CA GLY A 231 4.76 7.36 17.25
C GLY A 231 3.99 8.10 16.16
N HIS A 232 2.78 7.64 15.95
CA HIS A 232 1.77 8.26 15.11
C HIS A 232 2.26 8.53 13.68
N TYR A 233 2.19 9.76 13.18
CA TYR A 233 2.52 10.08 11.79
C TYR A 233 4.03 10.11 11.54
N CYS A 234 4.83 10.45 12.55
CA CYS A 234 6.27 10.69 12.42
C CYS A 234 7.10 9.42 12.16
N TRP A 235 6.56 8.26 12.44
CA TRP A 235 7.22 6.97 12.18
C TRP A 235 7.68 6.78 10.72
N HIS A 236 7.08 7.46 9.76
CA HIS A 236 7.44 7.39 8.35
C HIS A 236 8.88 7.76 8.07
N TRP A 237 9.48 8.64 8.89
CA TRP A 237 10.80 9.22 8.66
C TRP A 237 11.92 8.65 9.52
N TYR A 238 11.66 7.55 10.22
CA TYR A 238 12.68 6.71 10.85
C TYR A 238 12.93 5.46 10.00
N TRP A 239 14.20 5.10 9.78
CA TRP A 239 14.56 3.89 9.02
C TRP A 239 14.08 2.60 9.68
N ASP A 240 13.90 2.59 10.99
CA ASP A 240 13.44 1.42 11.74
C ASP A 240 11.95 1.10 11.49
N THR A 241 11.14 2.10 11.21
CA THR A 241 9.67 1.98 11.17
C THR A 241 9.03 2.41 9.86
N GLY A 242 9.72 3.25 9.06
CA GLY A 242 9.23 3.80 7.81
C GLY A 242 10.25 3.74 6.68
N ASN A 243 9.87 4.27 5.53
CA ASN A 243 10.67 4.27 4.30
C ASN A 243 10.76 5.67 3.66
N GLY A 244 10.55 6.73 4.45
CA GLY A 244 10.56 8.12 3.98
C GLY A 244 9.39 8.45 3.05
N ASP A 245 9.47 9.59 2.35
CA ASP A 245 8.45 9.99 1.39
C ASP A 245 8.38 9.06 0.18
N THR A 246 9.49 8.47 -0.22
CA THR A 246 9.54 7.45 -1.27
C THR A 246 8.65 6.25 -0.92
N GLY A 247 8.56 5.88 0.38
CA GLY A 247 7.67 4.82 0.86
C GLY A 247 6.29 5.30 1.33
N ASN A 248 6.13 6.58 1.64
CA ASN A 248 4.84 7.11 2.10
C ASN A 248 3.92 7.46 0.93
N THR A 249 4.24 8.48 0.14
CA THR A 249 3.43 8.90 -1.02
C THR A 249 3.83 8.16 -2.29
N GLY A 250 5.11 7.80 -2.42
CA GLY A 250 5.68 7.16 -3.60
C GLY A 250 4.98 5.91 -4.09
N PRO A 251 4.54 4.96 -3.24
CA PRO A 251 3.99 3.69 -3.72
C PRO A 251 2.78 3.83 -4.66
N HIS A 252 1.97 4.87 -4.51
CA HIS A 252 0.86 5.14 -5.42
C HIS A 252 1.33 5.48 -6.84
N ALA A 253 2.27 6.43 -6.95
CA ALA A 253 2.85 6.82 -8.24
C ALA A 253 3.71 5.69 -8.83
N ILE A 254 4.52 5.03 -8.01
CA ILE A 254 5.37 3.90 -8.41
C ILE A 254 4.52 2.76 -8.98
N HIS A 255 3.40 2.42 -8.35
CA HIS A 255 2.53 1.35 -8.83
C HIS A 255 1.93 1.68 -10.20
N ILE A 256 1.43 2.90 -10.39
CA ILE A 256 0.87 3.35 -11.67
C ILE A 256 1.97 3.40 -12.75
N GLY A 257 3.12 3.99 -12.47
CA GLY A 257 4.23 4.13 -13.43
C GLY A 257 4.79 2.76 -13.86
N ARG A 258 4.98 1.82 -12.90
CA ARG A 258 5.38 0.44 -13.18
C ARG A 258 4.35 -0.29 -14.06
N THR A 259 3.06 -0.13 -13.75
CA THR A 259 1.98 -0.73 -14.53
C THR A 259 1.94 -0.16 -15.95
N ALA A 260 2.09 1.16 -16.12
CA ALA A 260 2.16 1.81 -17.42
C ALA A 260 3.34 1.32 -18.28
N LEU A 261 4.48 1.01 -17.64
CA LEU A 261 5.65 0.39 -18.28
C LEU A 261 5.46 -1.10 -18.58
N GLN A 262 4.38 -1.72 -18.10
CA GLN A 262 4.12 -3.18 -18.14
C GLN A 262 5.22 -3.99 -17.43
N LYS A 263 5.71 -3.50 -16.28
CA LYS A 263 6.80 -4.15 -15.55
C LYS A 263 6.28 -4.98 -14.37
N ASN A 264 6.18 -6.29 -14.59
CA ASN A 264 5.90 -7.31 -13.57
C ASN A 264 7.19 -8.08 -13.21
N GLU A 265 8.26 -7.33 -13.07
CA GLU A 265 9.61 -7.81 -12.74
C GLU A 265 10.37 -6.74 -11.95
N HIS A 266 11.49 -7.11 -11.36
CA HIS A 266 12.42 -6.17 -10.73
C HIS A 266 13.29 -5.47 -11.78
N PRO A 267 13.78 -4.24 -11.50
CA PRO A 267 14.79 -3.60 -12.34
C PRO A 267 16.13 -4.33 -12.24
N VAL A 268 16.95 -4.22 -13.27
CA VAL A 268 18.32 -4.79 -13.29
C VAL A 268 19.35 -3.86 -12.66
N SER A 269 19.03 -2.59 -12.49
CA SER A 269 19.87 -1.65 -11.73
C SER A 269 19.04 -0.52 -11.12
N VAL A 270 19.58 0.02 -10.04
CA VAL A 270 19.04 1.19 -9.33
C VAL A 270 20.15 2.16 -8.98
N PHE A 271 19.84 3.45 -9.12
CA PHE A 271 20.62 4.56 -8.61
C PHE A 271 19.70 5.51 -7.85
N SER A 272 20.11 5.97 -6.68
CA SER A 272 19.32 6.94 -5.91
C SER A 272 20.23 7.92 -5.18
N THR A 273 19.94 9.20 -5.31
CA THR A 273 20.66 10.28 -4.62
C THR A 273 19.67 11.28 -4.02
N GLY A 274 20.11 11.99 -3.02
CA GLY A 274 19.28 12.97 -2.32
C GLY A 274 19.92 13.39 -1.00
N ASP A 275 19.18 14.14 -0.20
CA ASP A 275 19.59 14.51 1.17
C ASP A 275 18.42 15.10 1.95
N LEU A 276 18.71 15.51 3.19
CA LEU A 276 17.81 16.24 4.07
C LEU A 276 18.12 17.74 3.98
N TYR A 277 17.62 18.41 2.95
CA TYR A 277 17.86 19.82 2.70
C TYR A 277 16.99 20.76 3.54
N GLY A 278 17.51 21.94 3.86
CA GLY A 278 16.79 23.00 4.57
C GLY A 278 16.70 22.80 6.09
N PHE A 279 17.55 21.94 6.66
CA PHE A 279 17.67 21.70 8.10
C PHE A 279 19.08 21.97 8.60
N SER A 280 19.22 22.26 9.92
CA SER A 280 20.52 22.55 10.52
C SER A 280 21.49 21.38 10.40
N PRO A 281 22.75 21.59 10.01
CA PRO A 281 23.78 20.56 9.87
C PRO A 281 24.19 19.90 11.20
N LYS A 282 23.67 20.36 12.35
CA LYS A 282 23.98 19.79 13.68
C LYS A 282 23.52 18.36 13.91
N HIS A 283 22.83 17.74 12.96
CA HIS A 283 22.54 16.30 12.95
C HIS A 283 23.64 15.45 12.32
N LYS A 284 24.90 15.88 12.42
CA LYS A 284 26.10 15.08 12.12
C LYS A 284 26.19 13.91 13.12
N GLY A 285 25.52 12.82 12.86
CA GLY A 285 25.57 11.64 13.75
C GLY A 285 24.59 10.55 13.34
N ASN A 286 23.78 10.76 12.34
CA ASN A 286 22.89 9.74 11.83
C ASN A 286 23.61 8.92 10.77
N PRO A 287 23.88 7.61 10.95
CA PRO A 287 24.68 6.78 10.04
C PRO A 287 24.06 6.57 8.65
N GLY A 288 23.03 7.30 8.27
CA GLY A 288 22.41 7.26 6.96
C GLY A 288 22.36 8.61 6.25
N VAL A 289 22.78 9.69 6.90
CA VAL A 289 22.79 11.03 6.32
C VAL A 289 24.22 11.45 6.05
N ARG A 290 24.68 11.37 4.81
CA ARG A 290 25.92 12.02 4.38
C ARG A 290 25.63 13.51 4.23
N ALA A 291 26.19 14.34 5.10
CA ALA A 291 26.33 15.74 4.82
C ALA A 291 27.27 15.90 3.60
N TYR A 292 26.72 16.19 2.46
CA TYR A 292 27.50 16.67 1.34
C TYR A 292 27.94 18.09 1.63
N GLY A 293 29.25 18.24 1.97
CA GLY A 293 29.97 19.52 2.01
C GLY A 293 29.23 20.65 2.71
N ASP A 294 29.93 21.75 2.92
CA ASP A 294 29.42 22.97 3.55
C ASP A 294 28.41 23.77 2.69
N VAL A 295 27.40 23.07 2.17
CA VAL A 295 26.21 23.74 1.66
C VAL A 295 25.56 24.36 2.89
N GLU A 296 25.61 25.67 3.03
CA GLU A 296 24.82 26.42 4.00
C GLU A 296 23.38 25.98 3.84
N THR A 297 22.96 25.07 4.73
CA THR A 297 21.56 24.66 4.82
C THR A 297 20.83 25.84 5.43
N TYR A 298 20.15 26.61 4.59
CA TYR A 298 19.36 27.75 5.00
C TYR A 298 18.25 27.31 5.96
N GLY A 299 18.49 27.43 7.26
CA GLY A 299 17.50 27.22 8.29
C GLY A 299 18.08 26.66 9.60
N ASP A 300 17.65 27.23 10.70
CA ASP A 300 17.94 26.75 12.07
C ASP A 300 17.00 25.63 12.52
N ASP A 301 16.13 25.14 11.63
CA ASP A 301 15.15 24.13 11.97
C ASP A 301 15.82 22.81 12.33
N LYS A 302 15.49 22.30 13.51
CA LYS A 302 15.87 20.95 13.94
C LYS A 302 14.84 19.95 13.52
N THR A 303 15.26 18.75 13.15
CA THR A 303 14.35 17.63 12.85
C THR A 303 14.95 16.33 13.30
N PHE A 304 14.08 15.43 13.78
CA PHE A 304 14.45 14.04 14.06
C PHE A 304 14.58 13.17 12.80
N GLN A 305 14.14 13.67 11.65
CA GLN A 305 14.03 12.89 10.40
C GLN A 305 15.37 12.28 9.99
N GLU A 306 15.34 10.96 9.71
CA GLU A 306 16.50 10.18 9.26
C GLU A 306 16.49 9.97 7.73
N THR A 307 15.28 9.97 7.14
CA THR A 307 15.10 9.73 5.70
C THR A 307 15.25 11.03 4.90
N PRO A 308 15.68 10.97 3.63
CA PRO A 308 15.81 12.18 2.81
C PRO A 308 14.45 12.85 2.60
N ASN A 309 14.44 14.18 2.53
CA ASN A 309 13.27 14.94 2.11
C ASN A 309 13.27 15.26 0.62
N THR A 310 14.43 15.13 -0.02
CA THR A 310 14.63 15.29 -1.47
C THR A 310 15.41 14.09 -1.96
N GLN A 311 14.85 13.36 -2.94
CA GLN A 311 15.45 12.12 -3.44
C GLN A 311 15.06 11.90 -4.90
N ILE A 312 16.05 11.60 -5.74
CA ILE A 312 15.85 11.19 -7.13
C ILE A 312 16.31 9.75 -7.26
N CYS A 313 15.44 8.90 -7.81
CA CYS A 313 15.68 7.49 -8.01
C CYS A 313 15.55 7.13 -9.49
N VAL A 314 16.45 6.33 -10.00
CA VAL A 314 16.45 5.85 -11.39
C VAL A 314 16.53 4.33 -11.38
N PHE A 315 15.60 3.70 -12.09
CA PHE A 315 15.52 2.24 -12.22
C PHE A 315 15.59 1.88 -13.71
N LYS A 316 16.47 0.95 -14.06
CA LYS A 316 16.58 0.41 -15.42
C LYS A 316 16.11 -1.03 -15.45
N TYR A 317 15.34 -1.37 -16.48
CA TYR A 317 14.88 -2.72 -16.75
C TYR A 317 15.67 -3.39 -17.85
N SER A 318 15.58 -4.71 -17.94
CA SER A 318 16.35 -5.54 -18.89
C SER A 318 16.08 -5.19 -20.35
N ASP A 319 14.88 -4.72 -20.69
CA ASP A 319 14.46 -4.30 -22.03
C ASP A 319 14.81 -2.84 -22.37
N GLY A 320 15.58 -2.17 -21.50
CA GLY A 320 15.97 -0.77 -21.67
C GLY A 320 14.97 0.28 -21.20
N LYS A 321 13.75 -0.13 -20.78
CA LYS A 321 12.80 0.80 -20.19
C LYS A 321 13.32 1.34 -18.85
N MET A 322 12.83 2.53 -18.50
CA MET A 322 13.30 3.26 -17.32
C MET A 322 12.13 3.80 -16.49
N TYR A 323 12.25 3.69 -15.17
CA TYR A 323 11.39 4.42 -14.25
C TYR A 323 12.25 5.41 -13.46
N VAL A 324 11.78 6.65 -13.35
CA VAL A 324 12.40 7.70 -12.53
C VAL A 324 11.40 8.12 -11.47
N PHE A 325 11.84 8.26 -10.21
CA PHE A 325 11.00 8.77 -9.14
C PHE A 325 11.66 9.98 -8.48
N ASP A 326 10.90 11.09 -8.41
CA ASP A 326 11.37 12.38 -7.92
C ASP A 326 10.55 12.80 -6.69
N THR A 327 11.22 12.86 -5.54
CA THR A 327 10.63 13.34 -4.27
C THR A 327 11.22 14.68 -3.92
N ARG A 328 10.37 15.66 -3.60
CA ARG A 328 10.75 16.95 -3.04
C ARG A 328 9.81 17.31 -1.90
N GLY A 329 10.37 17.38 -0.69
CA GLY A 329 9.61 17.60 0.53
C GLY A 329 9.68 19.03 1.06
N ARG A 330 10.58 19.89 0.55
CA ARG A 330 10.73 21.25 1.06
C ARG A 330 10.92 22.26 -0.06
N TYR A 331 10.35 23.45 0.12
CA TYR A 331 10.42 24.56 -0.84
C TYR A 331 9.99 24.16 -2.27
N THR A 332 8.93 23.39 -2.38
CA THR A 332 8.35 22.92 -3.64
C THR A 332 6.92 23.38 -3.80
N ASN A 333 6.52 23.67 -5.04
CA ASN A 333 5.16 24.06 -5.40
C ASN A 333 4.78 23.58 -6.81
N THR A 334 5.06 22.32 -7.13
CA THR A 334 4.79 21.71 -8.44
C THR A 334 5.57 22.30 -9.62
N GLU A 335 6.63 23.07 -9.35
CA GLU A 335 7.47 23.70 -10.34
C GLU A 335 8.06 22.70 -11.34
N GLY A 336 7.91 22.98 -12.63
CA GLY A 336 8.49 22.19 -13.72
C GLY A 336 7.89 20.79 -13.92
N ALA A 337 6.72 20.50 -13.34
CA ALA A 337 6.07 19.20 -13.44
C ALA A 337 4.61 19.29 -13.91
N ASN A 338 4.26 20.21 -14.78
CA ASN A 338 2.92 20.41 -15.32
C ASN A 338 1.82 20.49 -14.23
N ASN A 339 2.14 21.14 -13.10
CA ASN A 339 1.30 21.21 -11.89
C ASN A 339 0.98 19.86 -11.23
N ILE A 340 1.72 18.81 -11.52
CA ILE A 340 1.54 17.51 -10.87
C ILE A 340 2.28 17.51 -9.53
N LYS A 341 1.53 17.50 -8.44
CA LYS A 341 2.08 17.29 -7.08
C LYS A 341 2.46 15.84 -6.82
N THR A 342 1.51 14.95 -7.16
CA THR A 342 1.70 13.50 -7.02
C THR A 342 1.10 12.85 -8.26
N GLY A 343 1.88 12.01 -8.91
CA GLY A 343 1.42 11.36 -10.15
C GLY A 343 2.57 10.87 -11.00
N ASN A 344 2.29 10.73 -12.29
CA ASN A 344 3.27 10.26 -13.27
C ASN A 344 3.19 11.07 -14.57
N ILE A 345 4.32 11.14 -15.24
CA ILE A 345 4.41 11.47 -16.68
C ILE A 345 4.97 10.22 -17.36
N ILE A 346 4.21 9.67 -18.31
CA ILE A 346 4.55 8.45 -19.05
C ILE A 346 4.94 8.87 -20.46
N TYR A 347 6.13 8.49 -20.92
CA TYR A 347 6.69 8.89 -22.20
C TYR A 347 6.67 7.73 -23.18
N GLY A 348 6.15 8.00 -24.39
CA GLY A 348 6.13 7.09 -25.52
C GLY A 348 6.83 7.70 -26.75
N SER A 349 7.07 6.89 -27.77
CA SER A 349 7.77 7.30 -28.98
C SER A 349 6.99 8.29 -29.88
N LYS A 350 5.72 8.56 -29.58
CA LYS A 350 4.84 9.47 -30.34
C LYS A 350 4.09 10.47 -29.48
N GLY A 351 4.43 10.57 -28.17
CA GLY A 351 3.77 11.48 -27.27
C GLY A 351 3.99 11.12 -25.81
N TYR A 352 3.20 11.72 -24.92
CA TYR A 352 3.27 11.47 -23.48
C TYR A 352 1.89 11.49 -22.84
N LEU A 353 1.77 10.92 -21.63
CA LEU A 353 0.57 10.90 -20.84
C LEU A 353 0.86 11.42 -19.42
N GLU A 354 0.07 12.38 -18.98
CA GLU A 354 0.05 12.88 -17.60
C GLU A 354 -0.99 12.11 -16.81
N TYR A 355 -0.63 11.72 -15.57
CA TYR A 355 -1.52 10.99 -14.67
C TYR A 355 -1.42 11.55 -13.25
N SER A 356 -2.49 12.21 -12.78
CA SER A 356 -2.55 12.83 -11.45
C SER A 356 -3.97 12.76 -10.89
N GLY A 357 -4.50 11.55 -10.66
CA GLY A 357 -5.91 11.30 -10.36
C GLY A 357 -6.77 11.26 -11.61
N GLU A 358 -6.68 12.29 -12.43
CA GLU A 358 -7.13 12.30 -13.84
C GLU A 358 -5.94 12.04 -14.76
N TRP A 359 -6.23 11.76 -16.04
CA TRP A 359 -5.19 11.55 -17.03
C TRP A 359 -5.47 12.35 -18.31
N LYS A 360 -4.37 12.75 -19.00
CA LYS A 360 -4.39 13.46 -20.29
C LYS A 360 -3.25 12.94 -21.15
N ALA A 361 -3.53 12.67 -22.42
CA ALA A 361 -2.55 12.20 -23.39
C ALA A 361 -2.32 13.22 -24.50
N PHE A 362 -1.05 13.42 -24.85
CA PHE A 362 -0.59 14.39 -25.84
C PHE A 362 0.21 13.68 -26.92
N ARG A 363 0.08 14.11 -28.17
CA ARG A 363 0.84 13.61 -29.33
C ARG A 363 1.84 14.65 -29.81
N ASN A 364 2.99 14.17 -30.25
CA ASN A 364 4.03 15.02 -30.82
C ASN A 364 4.33 16.25 -29.94
N TRP A 365 4.19 17.44 -30.50
CA TRP A 365 4.40 18.74 -29.85
C TRP A 365 3.08 19.50 -29.61
N GLU A 366 1.95 18.79 -29.60
CA GLU A 366 0.65 19.40 -29.43
C GLU A 366 0.45 19.88 -27.98
N GLU A 367 -0.03 21.11 -27.84
CA GLU A 367 -0.32 21.70 -26.52
C GLU A 367 -1.65 21.19 -25.94
N LYS A 368 -2.57 20.73 -26.81
CA LYS A 368 -3.88 20.23 -26.40
C LYS A 368 -3.86 18.72 -26.32
N PRO A 369 -4.43 18.15 -25.24
CA PRO A 369 -4.54 16.70 -25.14
C PRO A 369 -5.52 16.17 -26.22
N PHE A 370 -5.13 15.06 -26.85
CA PHE A 370 -6.02 14.37 -27.82
C PHE A 370 -6.95 13.36 -27.14
N ALA A 371 -6.63 12.93 -25.90
CA ALA A 371 -7.43 12.01 -25.10
C ALA A 371 -7.24 12.32 -23.61
N GLY A 372 -8.23 11.97 -22.79
CA GLY A 372 -8.16 12.18 -21.34
C GLY A 372 -9.46 11.86 -20.61
N ALA A 373 -9.43 11.83 -19.29
CA ALA A 373 -10.60 11.67 -18.46
C ALA A 373 -11.61 12.80 -18.77
N GLY A 374 -12.77 12.44 -19.30
CA GLY A 374 -13.84 13.38 -19.67
C GLY A 374 -13.69 14.09 -21.03
N ILE A 375 -12.57 13.93 -21.77
CA ILE A 375 -12.37 14.56 -23.09
C ILE A 375 -13.12 13.79 -24.20
N ASN A 376 -13.24 12.47 -24.09
CA ASN A 376 -13.84 11.57 -25.09
C ASN A 376 -15.23 11.04 -24.70
N LYS A 377 -15.92 11.65 -23.76
CA LYS A 377 -17.31 11.28 -23.47
C LYS A 377 -18.22 11.75 -24.62
N LYS A 378 -18.32 10.95 -25.69
CA LYS A 378 -19.59 10.83 -26.41
C LYS A 378 -20.61 10.40 -25.37
N GLU A 379 -21.76 11.12 -25.34
CA GLU A 379 -22.90 10.92 -24.45
C GLU A 379 -23.05 9.46 -24.02
N ALA A 380 -22.41 9.09 -22.92
CA ALA A 380 -22.66 7.83 -22.24
C ALA A 380 -23.91 8.07 -21.40
N SER A 381 -24.95 7.30 -21.70
CA SER A 381 -26.19 7.25 -20.94
C SER A 381 -25.89 7.34 -19.43
N THR A 382 -26.70 8.13 -18.74
CA THR A 382 -26.59 8.50 -17.31
C THR A 382 -26.62 7.31 -16.32
N ASP A 383 -26.69 6.08 -16.81
CA ASP A 383 -26.84 4.85 -16.00
C ASP A 383 -25.58 4.00 -15.86
N ALA A 384 -24.45 4.43 -16.38
CA ALA A 384 -23.18 3.72 -16.26
C ALA A 384 -22.04 4.68 -15.86
N ALA A 385 -22.17 5.38 -14.74
CA ALA A 385 -20.99 5.64 -13.94
C ALA A 385 -20.52 4.25 -13.48
N SER A 386 -19.64 3.60 -14.28
CA SER A 386 -19.00 2.35 -13.91
C SER A 386 -18.38 2.61 -12.55
N GLU A 387 -18.95 2.04 -11.48
CA GLU A 387 -18.32 2.06 -10.17
C GLU A 387 -16.91 1.53 -10.39
N ARG A 388 -15.94 2.42 -10.30
CA ARG A 388 -14.53 1.99 -10.33
C ARG A 388 -14.41 0.96 -9.23
N GLN A 389 -14.18 -0.29 -9.62
CA GLN A 389 -13.97 -1.37 -8.68
C GLN A 389 -12.81 -0.98 -7.77
N ASP A 390 -13.10 -0.77 -6.49
CA ASP A 390 -12.06 -0.47 -5.51
C ASP A 390 -11.53 -1.75 -4.87
N THR A 391 -10.39 -1.63 -4.20
CA THR A 391 -9.73 -2.76 -3.56
C THR A 391 -10.56 -3.44 -2.47
N PHE A 392 -11.49 -2.73 -1.82
CA PHE A 392 -12.34 -3.26 -0.76
C PHE A 392 -13.44 -4.16 -1.33
N THR A 393 -14.22 -3.65 -2.28
CA THR A 393 -15.26 -4.43 -2.96
C THR A 393 -14.68 -5.59 -3.74
N ASN A 394 -13.57 -5.38 -4.44
CA ASN A 394 -12.90 -6.45 -5.17
C ASN A 394 -12.43 -7.58 -4.25
N LEU A 395 -11.85 -7.27 -3.09
CA LEU A 395 -11.46 -8.33 -2.14
C LEU A 395 -12.66 -9.15 -1.69
N ILE A 396 -13.81 -8.51 -1.39
CA ILE A 396 -15.05 -9.22 -1.03
C ILE A 396 -15.48 -10.17 -2.14
N ASP A 397 -15.50 -9.69 -3.40
CA ASP A 397 -15.90 -10.49 -4.56
C ASP A 397 -14.97 -11.68 -4.77
N VAL A 398 -13.66 -11.48 -4.56
CA VAL A 398 -12.66 -12.55 -4.66
C VAL A 398 -12.78 -13.55 -3.51
N ILE A 399 -13.05 -13.11 -2.29
CA ILE A 399 -13.32 -14.01 -1.14
C ILE A 399 -14.51 -14.92 -1.45
N ARG A 400 -15.60 -14.36 -1.99
CA ARG A 400 -16.81 -15.12 -2.31
C ARG A 400 -16.64 -16.07 -3.48
N SER A 401 -15.97 -15.60 -4.53
CA SER A 401 -15.76 -16.40 -5.74
C SER A 401 -14.63 -17.42 -5.65
N GLY A 402 -13.68 -17.21 -4.74
CA GLY A 402 -12.44 -17.98 -4.63
C GLY A 402 -11.44 -17.76 -5.77
N ARG A 403 -11.72 -16.84 -6.70
CA ARG A 403 -10.91 -16.59 -7.89
C ARG A 403 -9.79 -15.58 -7.64
N ARG A 404 -8.67 -16.04 -7.07
CA ARG A 404 -7.50 -15.20 -6.75
C ARG A 404 -7.02 -14.34 -7.93
N LYS A 405 -7.14 -14.84 -9.17
CA LYS A 405 -6.71 -14.11 -10.39
C LYS A 405 -7.49 -12.83 -10.65
N ASP A 406 -8.66 -12.67 -10.02
CA ASP A 406 -9.53 -11.50 -10.17
C ASP A 406 -9.16 -10.37 -9.18
N LEU A 407 -8.11 -10.52 -8.35
CA LEU A 407 -7.57 -9.44 -7.53
C LEU A 407 -7.02 -8.33 -8.42
N ILE A 408 -7.51 -7.11 -8.24
CA ILE A 408 -7.05 -5.94 -9.03
C ILE A 408 -5.67 -5.46 -8.60
N ASN A 409 -5.33 -5.62 -7.32
CA ASN A 409 -4.04 -5.27 -6.75
C ASN A 409 -3.47 -6.46 -5.96
N PRO A 410 -3.04 -7.56 -6.63
CA PRO A 410 -2.48 -8.73 -5.95
C PRO A 410 -1.15 -8.40 -5.28
N ILE A 411 -0.85 -9.13 -4.18
CA ILE A 411 0.35 -8.91 -3.36
C ILE A 411 1.66 -8.90 -4.16
N LEU A 412 1.79 -9.73 -5.20
CA LEU A 412 2.97 -9.76 -6.06
C LEU A 412 3.22 -8.42 -6.76
N GLY A 413 2.16 -7.77 -7.27
CA GLY A 413 2.25 -6.42 -7.84
C GLY A 413 2.63 -5.37 -6.80
N GLY A 414 2.12 -5.53 -5.56
CA GLY A 414 2.50 -4.72 -4.41
C GLY A 414 3.97 -4.88 -4.03
N HIS A 415 4.46 -6.11 -4.04
CA HIS A 415 5.87 -6.42 -3.78
C HIS A 415 6.80 -5.78 -4.81
N TYR A 416 6.54 -5.92 -6.11
CA TYR A 416 7.34 -5.25 -7.14
C TYR A 416 7.36 -3.73 -6.96
N SER A 417 6.24 -3.13 -6.59
CA SER A 417 6.17 -1.68 -6.36
C SER A 417 6.90 -1.26 -5.08
N ALA A 418 6.76 -2.01 -3.98
CA ALA A 418 7.50 -1.76 -2.75
C ALA A 418 8.99 -2.00 -2.90
N SER A 419 9.40 -2.97 -3.73
CA SER A 419 10.82 -3.23 -4.01
C SER A 419 11.51 -2.04 -4.65
N LEU A 420 10.85 -1.27 -5.51
CA LEU A 420 11.44 -0.03 -6.04
C LEU A 420 11.74 0.97 -4.92
N VAL A 421 10.85 1.11 -3.94
CA VAL A 421 11.10 1.94 -2.75
C VAL A 421 12.34 1.45 -1.99
N HIS A 422 12.41 0.15 -1.73
CA HIS A 422 13.50 -0.45 -0.94
C HIS A 422 14.84 -0.37 -1.66
N LEU A 423 14.89 -0.72 -2.95
CA LEU A 423 16.11 -0.64 -3.77
C LEU A 423 16.65 0.78 -3.83
N ALA A 424 15.77 1.80 -4.02
CA ALA A 424 16.16 3.20 -4.00
C ALA A 424 16.74 3.63 -2.64
N ASN A 425 16.08 3.25 -1.55
CA ASN A 425 16.54 3.58 -0.20
C ASN A 425 17.87 2.88 0.13
N ILE A 426 18.09 1.66 -0.35
CA ILE A 426 19.37 0.94 -0.18
C ILE A 426 20.49 1.68 -0.94
N SER A 427 20.28 2.02 -2.22
CA SER A 427 21.24 2.81 -3.00
C SER A 427 21.58 4.14 -2.33
N PHE A 428 20.57 4.87 -1.86
CA PHE A 428 20.75 6.13 -1.11
C PHE A 428 21.59 5.91 0.15
N ARG A 429 21.26 4.95 0.99
CA ARG A 429 21.96 4.64 2.25
C ARG A 429 23.41 4.21 2.04
N LEU A 430 23.74 3.67 0.88
CA LEU A 430 25.08 3.29 0.46
C LEU A 430 25.81 4.39 -0.32
N GLY A 431 25.40 5.65 -0.13
CA GLY A 431 26.05 6.83 -0.67
C GLY A 431 25.67 7.16 -2.10
N GLY A 432 24.53 6.66 -2.58
CA GLY A 432 24.02 6.99 -3.90
C GLY A 432 24.77 6.30 -5.04
N ARG A 433 25.37 5.15 -4.80
CA ARG A 433 26.02 4.38 -5.87
C ARG A 433 25.03 3.56 -6.68
N GLU A 434 25.30 3.36 -7.97
CA GLU A 434 24.52 2.42 -8.78
C GLU A 434 24.72 0.99 -8.29
N LEU A 435 23.60 0.28 -8.08
CA LEU A 435 23.57 -1.10 -7.65
C LEU A 435 22.97 -1.98 -8.74
N LYS A 436 23.59 -3.11 -9.03
CA LYS A 436 23.05 -4.13 -9.94
C LYS A 436 22.24 -5.15 -9.15
N PHE A 437 21.06 -5.49 -9.66
CA PHE A 437 20.12 -6.36 -8.97
C PHE A 437 19.71 -7.55 -9.84
N ASP A 438 19.86 -8.74 -9.31
CA ASP A 438 19.30 -9.99 -9.86
C ASP A 438 17.86 -10.14 -9.34
N GLY A 439 16.90 -9.84 -10.20
CA GLY A 439 15.48 -9.86 -9.82
C GLY A 439 14.94 -11.28 -9.58
N ALA A 440 15.54 -12.31 -10.16
CA ALA A 440 15.11 -13.69 -9.94
C ALA A 440 15.58 -14.22 -8.58
N ALA A 441 16.80 -13.89 -8.19
CA ALA A 441 17.36 -14.23 -6.87
C ALA A 441 16.95 -13.25 -5.77
N GLU A 442 16.40 -12.09 -6.13
CA GLU A 442 16.16 -10.93 -5.25
C GLU A 442 17.41 -10.55 -4.44
N LYS A 443 18.54 -10.44 -5.12
CA LYS A 443 19.84 -10.10 -4.52
C LYS A 443 20.62 -9.09 -5.36
N PHE A 444 21.40 -8.28 -4.69
CA PHE A 444 22.38 -7.45 -5.37
C PHE A 444 23.57 -8.28 -5.84
N VAL A 445 24.02 -8.02 -7.06
CA VAL A 445 25.09 -8.77 -7.71
C VAL A 445 26.44 -8.34 -7.12
N ASN A 446 27.16 -9.28 -6.51
CA ASN A 446 28.49 -9.06 -5.92
C ASN A 446 28.57 -7.90 -4.92
N ASP A 447 27.51 -7.66 -4.16
CA ASP A 447 27.42 -6.56 -3.21
C ASP A 447 26.88 -7.03 -1.85
N PRO A 448 27.73 -7.55 -0.97
CA PRO A 448 27.31 -8.06 0.33
C PRO A 448 26.76 -6.95 1.26
N GLU A 449 27.26 -5.71 1.15
CA GLU A 449 26.79 -4.58 1.94
C GLU A 449 25.34 -4.21 1.58
N ALA A 450 25.03 -4.17 0.29
CA ALA A 450 23.66 -3.96 -0.19
C ALA A 450 22.75 -5.15 0.16
N ASN A 451 23.25 -6.36 0.06
CA ASN A 451 22.49 -7.57 0.41
C ASN A 451 22.13 -7.64 1.90
N ALA A 452 22.96 -7.12 2.79
CA ALA A 452 22.65 -7.03 4.22
C ALA A 452 21.42 -6.12 4.51
N LEU A 453 21.10 -5.19 3.61
CA LEU A 453 19.96 -4.28 3.74
C LEU A 453 18.65 -4.80 3.10
N LEU A 454 18.66 -5.99 2.49
CA LEU A 454 17.46 -6.64 1.95
C LEU A 454 16.51 -7.15 3.02
N THR A 455 17.00 -7.28 4.24
CA THR A 455 16.29 -7.67 5.46
C THR A 455 16.76 -6.81 6.62
N ARG A 456 16.39 -7.17 7.83
CA ARG A 456 16.83 -6.51 9.07
C ARG A 456 16.94 -7.50 10.21
N ASN A 457 17.57 -7.09 11.33
CA ASN A 457 17.48 -7.81 12.58
C ASN A 457 16.09 -7.57 13.20
N TYR A 458 15.36 -8.63 13.43
CA TYR A 458 14.06 -8.59 14.06
C TYR A 458 14.18 -8.66 15.58
N ARG A 459 13.25 -8.04 16.27
CA ARG A 459 13.13 -8.09 17.72
C ARG A 459 12.23 -9.25 18.15
N GLU A 460 12.73 -10.15 18.97
CA GLU A 460 11.91 -11.22 19.54
C GLU A 460 10.76 -10.67 20.42
N PRO A 461 9.57 -11.29 20.38
CA PRO A 461 9.19 -12.46 19.57
C PRO A 461 8.61 -12.09 18.19
N TYR A 462 8.84 -10.89 17.70
CA TYR A 462 8.25 -10.33 16.48
C TYR A 462 9.13 -10.57 15.25
N VAL A 463 9.36 -11.82 14.92
CA VAL A 463 10.30 -12.23 13.86
C VAL A 463 9.56 -12.62 12.58
N VAL A 464 10.02 -12.11 11.44
CA VAL A 464 9.65 -12.68 10.13
C VAL A 464 10.59 -13.83 9.84
N GLU A 465 10.06 -15.04 9.94
CA GLU A 465 10.81 -16.27 9.79
C GLU A 465 11.25 -16.52 8.33
N ASN A 466 12.39 -17.22 8.18
CA ASN A 466 12.84 -17.67 6.86
C ASN A 466 11.87 -18.66 6.21
N LYS A 467 11.14 -19.42 7.03
CA LYS A 467 10.18 -20.42 6.58
C LYS A 467 8.81 -20.07 7.15
N VAL A 468 7.93 -19.54 6.32
CA VAL A 468 6.57 -19.16 6.67
C VAL A 468 5.59 -20.34 6.62
#